data_8b48a4f751d017bdf59a6ba5a856810b
#
_entry.id   8b48a4f751d017bdf59a6ba5a856810b
#
_cell.length_a   1.000
_cell.length_b   1.000
_cell.length_c   1.000
_cell.angle_alpha   90.00
_cell.angle_beta   90.00
_cell.angle_gamma   90.00
#
_symmetry.space_group_name_H-M   'P 1'
#
loop_
_entity.id
_entity.type
_entity.pdbx_description
1 polymer ?
#
loop_
_entity_poly.entity_id
_entity_poly.type
_entity_poly.pdbx_seq_one_letter_code
_entity_poly.pdbx_strand_id
1 'polypeptide(L)' 'MSQLKQFPSPIIEVTYTPAQLAGMRQLSVDTIRSLFEREPGVMLLQRPRRGVRRYRTLRIPASVAERVFRRLTVPAA' A
#
# COMPACT_ATOMS: atom_id res chain seq x y z
N MET A 1 -14.40 2.89 27.99
CA MET A 1 -14.47 3.01 27.39
C MET A 1 -14.03 3.19 26.54
N SER A 2 -13.83 3.16 25.98
CA SER A 2 -13.43 3.18 25.13
C SER A 2 -13.40 3.84 24.30
N GLN A 3 -13.35 4.35 23.89
CA GLN A 3 -13.38 4.96 23.10
C GLN A 3 -12.67 5.03 22.26
N LEU A 4 -12.05 4.66 22.29
CA LEU A 4 -11.22 4.60 21.59
C LEU A 4 -11.52 4.23 20.45
N LYS A 5 -12.01 3.60 20.28
CA LYS A 5 -12.35 3.13 19.31
C LYS A 5 -12.57 3.98 18.38
N GLN A 6 -12.57 4.77 18.50
CA GLN A 6 -12.95 5.58 17.78
C GLN A 6 -12.05 6.12 16.89
N PHE A 7 -11.00 5.99 16.98
CA PHE A 7 -10.18 6.50 16.16
C PHE A 7 -9.85 5.77 15.14
N PRO A 8 -10.07 6.03 14.12
CA PRO A 8 -9.79 5.35 12.99
C PRO A 8 -8.41 5.38 12.78
N SER A 9 -7.83 6.17 13.04
CA SER A 9 -6.57 6.18 12.92
C SER A 9 -5.75 5.77 11.88
N PRO A 10 -6.11 5.63 10.79
CA PRO A 10 -5.25 5.24 9.76
C PRO A 10 -4.09 6.14 9.62
N ILE A 11 -4.13 7.27 10.16
CA ILE A 11 -3.07 8.13 10.01
C ILE A 11 -1.80 7.70 10.60
N ILE A 12 -1.82 6.94 11.64
CA ILE A 12 -0.63 6.47 12.26
C ILE A 12 -0.40 5.01 11.99
N GLU A 13 -1.08 4.49 11.05
CA GLU A 13 -0.92 3.10 10.70
C GLU A 13 0.41 2.90 10.00
N VAL A 14 1.04 1.76 10.21
CA VAL A 14 2.27 1.43 9.55
C VAL A 14 2.06 1.39 8.04
N THR A 15 2.98 1.93 7.29
CA THR A 15 2.90 1.87 5.84
C THR A 15 4.13 1.18 5.29
N TYR A 16 3.98 0.59 4.12
CA TYR A 16 5.05 -0.13 3.47
C TYR A 16 5.38 0.49 2.12
N THR A 17 6.60 0.33 1.69
CA THR A 17 6.99 0.70 0.34
C THR A 17 6.72 -0.49 -0.56
N PRO A 18 6.61 -0.27 -1.87
CA PRO A 18 6.48 -1.40 -2.79
C PRO A 18 7.63 -2.39 -2.65
N ALA A 19 8.83 -1.91 -2.44
CA ALA A 19 9.98 -2.80 -2.30
C ALA A 19 9.86 -3.69 -1.06
N GLN A 20 9.35 -3.13 0.02
CA GLN A 20 9.17 -3.91 1.24
C GLN A 20 8.14 -5.02 1.01
N LEU A 21 7.03 -4.69 0.40
CA LEU A 21 6.00 -5.71 0.16
C LEU A 21 6.49 -6.74 -0.85
N ALA A 22 7.26 -6.31 -1.84
CA ALA A 22 7.81 -7.24 -2.82
C ALA A 22 8.68 -8.27 -2.11
N GLY A 23 9.51 -7.84 -1.21
CA GLY A 23 10.35 -8.76 -0.47
C GLY A 23 9.55 -9.68 0.44
N MET A 24 8.56 -9.13 1.12
CA MET A 24 7.75 -9.91 2.05
C MET A 24 6.92 -10.97 1.34
N ARG A 25 6.48 -10.64 0.13
CA ARG A 25 5.61 -11.56 -0.61
C ARG A 25 6.34 -12.29 -1.72
N GLN A 26 7.62 -12.01 -1.88
CA GLN A 26 8.41 -12.64 -2.92
C GLN A 26 7.83 -12.38 -4.30
N LEU A 27 7.47 -11.13 -4.53
CA LEU A 27 6.95 -10.70 -5.82
C LEU A 27 7.85 -9.59 -6.34
N SER A 28 7.74 -9.29 -7.60
CA SER A 28 8.53 -8.19 -8.15
C SER A 28 7.94 -6.86 -7.71
N VAL A 29 8.77 -5.85 -7.69
CA VAL A 29 8.31 -4.51 -7.34
C VAL A 29 7.27 -4.05 -8.33
N ASP A 30 7.45 -4.36 -9.61
CA ASP A 30 6.49 -3.97 -10.63
C ASP A 30 5.13 -4.59 -10.38
N THR A 31 5.10 -5.84 -9.95
CA THR A 31 3.84 -6.49 -9.64
C THR A 31 3.16 -5.78 -8.48
N ILE A 32 3.92 -5.45 -7.44
CA ILE A 32 3.35 -4.75 -6.31
C ILE A 32 2.81 -3.39 -6.73
N ARG A 33 3.55 -2.65 -7.54
CA ARG A 33 3.07 -1.35 -7.98
C ARG A 33 1.78 -1.49 -8.77
N SER A 34 1.69 -2.48 -9.61
CA SER A 34 0.48 -2.70 -10.40
C SER A 34 -0.72 -3.02 -9.53
N LEU A 35 -0.49 -3.78 -8.48
CA LEU A 35 -1.58 -4.16 -7.59
C LEU A 35 -2.13 -2.98 -6.79
N PHE A 36 -1.28 -2.05 -6.46
CA PHE A 36 -1.66 -1.00 -5.53
C PHE A 36 -1.80 0.40 -6.08
N GLU A 37 -1.30 0.67 -7.26
CA GLU A 37 -1.29 2.06 -7.71
C GLU A 37 -2.69 2.66 -7.89
N ARG A 38 -3.70 1.85 -8.03
CA ARG A 38 -5.06 2.38 -8.13
C ARG A 38 -5.94 1.94 -6.99
N GLU A 39 -5.33 1.37 -5.96
CA GLU A 39 -6.12 0.86 -4.86
C GLU A 39 -6.50 1.99 -3.91
N PRO A 40 -7.76 2.09 -3.50
CA PRO A 40 -8.14 3.13 -2.56
C PRO A 40 -7.40 2.98 -1.25
N GLY A 41 -7.01 4.08 -0.69
CA GLY A 41 -6.29 4.09 0.58
C GLY A 41 -4.79 4.12 0.48
N VAL A 42 -4.27 3.92 -0.72
CA VAL A 42 -2.83 3.98 -0.92
C VAL A 42 -2.42 5.45 -1.07
N MET A 43 -1.33 5.80 -0.43
CA MET A 43 -0.82 7.15 -0.56
C MET A 43 0.05 7.24 -1.80
N LEU A 44 -0.28 8.16 -2.67
CA LEU A 44 0.47 8.35 -3.90
C LEU A 44 1.00 9.76 -3.97
N LEU A 45 2.30 9.87 -3.95
CA LEU A 45 2.94 11.17 -4.08
C LEU A 45 3.58 11.28 -5.43
N GLN A 46 3.25 12.34 -6.14
CA GLN A 46 3.86 12.59 -7.42
C GLN A 46 4.59 13.89 -7.36
N ARG A 47 5.84 13.88 -7.74
CA ARG A 47 6.59 15.07 -7.72
C ARG A 47 7.06 15.38 -9.08
N PRO A 48 6.56 16.37 -9.74
CA PRO A 48 7.05 16.76 -11.04
C PRO A 48 8.40 17.43 -10.88
N ARG A 49 9.36 17.02 -11.66
CA ARG A 49 10.64 17.63 -11.60
C ARG A 49 10.99 18.15 -12.95
N ARG A 50 11.52 19.34 -13.00
CA ARG A 50 11.83 19.94 -14.20
C ARG A 50 12.80 19.14 -14.98
N GLY A 51 12.57 18.84 -16.17
CA GLY A 51 13.47 18.12 -17.01
C GLY A 51 13.68 16.68 -16.66
N VAL A 52 12.87 16.10 -15.77
CA VAL A 52 13.05 14.74 -15.37
C VAL A 52 11.71 14.07 -15.38
N ARG A 53 11.68 12.76 -15.55
CA ARG A 53 10.43 12.07 -15.55
C ARG A 53 9.78 12.19 -14.23
N ARG A 54 8.49 12.09 -14.17
CA ARG A 54 7.72 12.16 -13.00
C ARG A 54 8.05 11.05 -12.09
N TYR A 55 8.13 11.34 -10.84
CA TYR A 55 8.45 10.37 -9.85
C TYR A 55 7.22 10.06 -9.05
N ARG A 56 6.88 8.80 -8.94
CA ARG A 56 5.74 8.39 -8.15
C ARG A 56 6.17 7.59 -6.97
N THR A 57 5.76 7.99 -5.80
CA THR A 57 6.09 7.31 -4.58
C THR A 57 4.83 6.73 -4.00
N LEU A 58 4.82 5.44 -3.77
CA LEU A 58 3.68 4.78 -3.18
C LEU A 58 3.99 4.39 -1.75
N ARG A 59 3.02 4.61 -0.89
CA ARG A 59 3.11 4.12 0.48
C ARG A 59 1.82 3.38 0.75
N ILE A 60 1.92 2.15 1.17
CA ILE A 60 0.78 1.27 1.28
C ILE A 60 0.50 0.97 2.74
N PRO A 61 -0.62 1.46 3.29
CA PRO A 61 -0.94 1.16 4.68
C PRO A 61 -1.13 -0.33 4.90
N ALA A 62 -0.79 -0.79 6.08
CA ALA A 62 -0.89 -2.20 6.39
C ALA A 62 -2.29 -2.76 6.15
N SER A 63 -3.31 -2.01 6.50
CA SER A 63 -4.68 -2.48 6.32
C SER A 63 -5.03 -2.63 4.86
N VAL A 64 -4.51 -1.76 4.01
CA VAL A 64 -4.76 -1.83 2.58
C VAL A 64 -4.04 -3.04 2.00
N ALA A 65 -2.79 -3.25 2.43
CA ALA A 65 -2.03 -4.39 1.97
C ALA A 65 -2.76 -5.69 2.32
N GLU A 66 -3.24 -5.77 3.55
CA GLU A 66 -3.94 -6.95 4.00
C GLU A 66 -5.22 -7.15 3.19
N ARG A 67 -5.96 -6.10 2.94
CA ARG A 67 -7.20 -6.20 2.18
C ARG A 67 -6.95 -6.74 0.77
N VAL A 68 -5.93 -6.21 0.11
CA VAL A 68 -5.64 -6.63 -1.25
C VAL A 68 -5.14 -8.06 -1.29
N PHE A 69 -4.20 -8.41 -0.43
CA PHE A 69 -3.67 -9.76 -0.46
C PHE A 69 -4.71 -10.79 -0.02
N ARG A 70 -5.60 -10.42 0.88
CA ARG A 70 -6.67 -11.32 1.27
C ARG A 70 -7.60 -11.56 0.09
N ARG A 71 -7.90 -10.53 -0.68
CA ARG A 71 -8.76 -10.66 -1.82
C ARG A 71 -8.14 -11.56 -2.89
N LEU A 72 -6.82 -11.54 -3.00
CA LEU A 72 -6.13 -12.33 -3.99
C LEU A 72 -5.82 -13.74 -3.53
N THR A 73 -6.00 -14.03 -2.27
CA THR A 73 -5.68 -15.34 -1.74
C THR A 73 -6.82 -16.30 -2.03
N VAL A 74 -6.48 -17.41 -2.63
CA VAL A 74 -7.48 -18.41 -2.94
C VAL A 74 -7.88 -19.12 -1.65
N PRO A 75 -9.15 -19.18 -1.33
CA PRO A 75 -9.55 -19.79 -0.06
C PRO A 75 -9.22 -21.27 -0.04
N ALA A 76 -8.90 -21.76 1.13
CA ALA A 76 -8.61 -23.16 1.29
C ALA A 76 -9.91 -23.92 1.12
N ALA A 77 -9.87 -25.00 0.46
CA ALA A 77 -11.09 -25.75 0.15
C ALA A 77 -11.57 -26.60 1.30
#